data_ef4fabd03bca7122f964f88d2da2706b
#
_entry.id   ef4fabd03bca7122f964f88d2da2706b
#
_cell.length_a   1.000
_cell.length_b   1.000
_cell.length_c   1.000
_cell.angle_alpha   90.00
_cell.angle_beta   90.00
_cell.angle_gamma   90.00
#
_symmetry.space_group_name_H-M   'P 1'
#
loop_
_entity.id
_entity.type
_entity.pdbx_description
1 polymer ?
#
loop_
_entity_poly.entity_id
_entity_poly.type
_entity_poly.pdbx_seq_one_letter_code
_entity_poly.pdbx_strand_id
1 'polypeptide(L)'
;MWPPQINGGFLNINKPAGMTSMDVIRIVRRLTGQRKVGHGGTLDPDATGVLPICIGRATRFIDRFVQGRKVYEATATFGTSTDTYDASGRVTAKSDASTITREVIEAALPGFMGEISQIPPMYSAIKVKGVRLYKLAREGKEIEREPREVMVYGLDITSWDSPTLELRIECGSGFYARSVVHDLGQALGNTAHLGKLIRSQVGRFALGEAVTLEGLEESTKAGDWEQMLHPIDTALLDLPAVVVDPFQEEAIGFGKSIQPGSRASANDASQVRAYNRKGELIALMEHDPILDQLNPVRVLTTS
;
A
#
# COMPACT_ATOMS: atom_id res chain seq x y z
N MET A 1 11.94 2.77 -30.59
CA MET A 1 12.58 1.62 -29.93
C MET A 1 12.48 1.84 -28.43
N TRP A 2 12.11 0.83 -27.65
CA TRP A 2 12.08 0.96 -26.18
C TRP A 2 13.52 0.96 -25.67
N PRO A 3 13.86 1.77 -24.62
CA PRO A 3 15.17 1.72 -24.00
C PRO A 3 15.44 0.34 -23.37
N PRO A 4 16.71 0.04 -23.03
CA PRO A 4 17.05 -1.18 -22.32
C PRO A 4 16.17 -1.35 -21.07
N GLN A 5 15.70 -2.58 -20.83
CA GLN A 5 14.91 -2.85 -19.64
C GLN A 5 15.85 -3.12 -18.46
N ILE A 6 15.65 -2.38 -17.38
CA ILE A 6 16.45 -2.57 -16.15
C ILE A 6 16.03 -3.86 -15.43
N ASN A 7 16.91 -4.37 -14.57
CA ASN A 7 16.61 -5.53 -13.73
C ASN A 7 15.40 -5.27 -12.82
N GLY A 8 15.28 -4.05 -12.29
CA GLY A 8 14.13 -3.57 -11.53
C GLY A 8 14.51 -2.88 -10.22
N GLY A 9 13.52 -2.28 -9.61
CA GLY A 9 13.61 -1.57 -8.35
C GLY A 9 12.27 -0.93 -8.01
N PHE A 10 12.27 -0.14 -6.94
CA PHE A 10 11.08 0.59 -6.50
C PHE A 10 11.33 2.09 -6.61
N LEU A 11 10.30 2.84 -7.05
CA LEU A 11 10.25 4.29 -6.87
C LEU A 11 9.24 4.61 -5.77
N ASN A 12 9.62 5.47 -4.85
CA ASN A 12 8.72 6.07 -3.88
C ASN A 12 8.12 7.33 -4.48
N ILE A 13 6.93 7.23 -5.09
CA ILE A 13 6.28 8.38 -5.75
C ILE A 13 5.30 9.06 -4.82
N ASN A 14 5.38 10.39 -4.71
CA ASN A 14 4.33 11.22 -4.14
C ASN A 14 3.23 11.42 -5.19
N LYS A 15 2.14 10.65 -5.09
CA LYS A 15 1.01 10.79 -6.00
C LYS A 15 0.29 12.12 -5.75
N PRO A 16 0.14 13.00 -6.73
CA PRO A 16 -0.66 14.21 -6.60
C PRO A 16 -2.17 13.89 -6.59
N ALA A 17 -2.99 14.85 -6.15
CA ALA A 17 -4.45 14.78 -6.28
C ALA A 17 -4.91 14.84 -7.75
N GLY A 18 -6.15 14.43 -8.00
CA GLY A 18 -6.80 14.53 -9.31
C GLY A 18 -6.41 13.46 -10.31
N MET A 19 -5.56 12.47 -9.96
CA MET A 19 -5.21 11.37 -10.85
C MET A 19 -5.28 10.00 -10.17
N THR A 20 -5.60 8.98 -10.95
CA THR A 20 -5.64 7.61 -10.45
C THR A 20 -4.23 7.02 -10.30
N SER A 21 -4.08 5.99 -9.45
CA SER A 21 -2.82 5.23 -9.36
C SER A 21 -2.39 4.62 -10.72
N MET A 22 -3.35 4.34 -11.61
CA MET A 22 -3.05 3.85 -12.97
C MET A 22 -2.54 4.95 -13.90
N ASP A 23 -2.94 6.20 -13.71
CA ASP A 23 -2.39 7.32 -14.46
C ASP A 23 -0.92 7.54 -14.10
N VAL A 24 -0.58 7.44 -12.81
CA VAL A 24 0.82 7.45 -12.36
C VAL A 24 1.63 6.34 -13.04
N ILE A 25 1.11 5.11 -13.11
CA ILE A 25 1.77 4.00 -13.84
C ILE A 25 2.01 4.36 -15.31
N ARG A 26 1.04 4.98 -16.00
CA ARG A 26 1.19 5.39 -17.40
C ARG A 26 2.27 6.45 -17.57
N ILE A 27 2.31 7.44 -16.66
CA ILE A 27 3.33 8.49 -16.65
C ILE A 27 4.71 7.87 -16.42
N VAL A 28 4.89 7.05 -15.38
CA VAL A 28 6.16 6.39 -15.08
C VAL A 28 6.63 5.54 -16.27
N ARG A 29 5.76 4.76 -16.90
CA ARG A 29 6.09 4.00 -18.11
C ARG A 29 6.59 4.88 -19.25
N ARG A 30 5.92 6.01 -19.48
CA ARG A 30 6.30 6.97 -20.54
C ARG A 30 7.66 7.60 -20.24
N LEU A 31 7.87 8.06 -19.01
CA LEU A 31 9.09 8.74 -18.62
C LEU A 31 10.31 7.79 -18.62
N THR A 32 10.18 6.63 -17.99
CA THR A 32 11.30 5.70 -17.82
C THR A 32 11.51 4.75 -19.01
N GLY A 33 10.53 4.65 -19.91
CA GLY A 33 10.55 3.66 -21.00
C GLY A 33 10.45 2.21 -20.54
N GLN A 34 10.13 1.95 -19.28
CA GLN A 34 10.02 0.60 -18.76
C GLN A 34 8.62 0.02 -19.00
N ARG A 35 8.54 -1.23 -19.50
CA ARG A 35 7.27 -1.87 -19.84
C ARG A 35 6.57 -2.46 -18.61
N LYS A 36 7.34 -3.13 -17.76
CA LYS A 36 6.83 -3.84 -16.60
C LYS A 36 6.83 -2.90 -15.38
N VAL A 37 5.70 -2.25 -15.15
CA VAL A 37 5.50 -1.30 -14.05
C VAL A 37 4.18 -1.59 -13.36
N GLY A 38 4.16 -1.64 -12.03
CA GLY A 38 2.99 -1.82 -11.18
C GLY A 38 3.06 -0.92 -9.95
N HIS A 39 2.01 -0.90 -9.11
CA HIS A 39 2.00 -0.13 -7.86
C HIS A 39 1.67 -0.99 -6.65
N GLY A 40 2.19 -0.63 -5.48
CA GLY A 40 2.06 -1.33 -4.21
C GLY A 40 0.85 -0.88 -3.37
N GLY A 41 -0.30 -0.69 -3.98
CA GLY A 41 -1.55 -0.33 -3.29
C GLY A 41 -2.21 0.91 -3.87
N THR A 42 -3.48 0.76 -4.24
CA THR A 42 -4.27 1.86 -4.84
C THR A 42 -4.45 3.01 -3.85
N LEU A 43 -4.35 4.23 -4.36
CA LEU A 43 -4.87 5.46 -3.76
C LEU A 43 -6.05 5.95 -4.59
N ASP A 44 -7.07 6.48 -3.92
CA ASP A 44 -8.19 7.15 -4.58
C ASP A 44 -7.70 8.36 -5.39
N PRO A 45 -8.45 8.85 -6.40
CA PRO A 45 -7.99 9.95 -7.26
C PRO A 45 -7.57 11.20 -6.47
N ASP A 46 -8.35 11.61 -5.48
CA ASP A 46 -8.13 12.83 -4.69
C ASP A 46 -7.19 12.62 -3.50
N ALA A 47 -6.93 11.36 -3.11
CA ALA A 47 -5.91 11.04 -2.11
C ALA A 47 -4.50 11.27 -2.67
N THR A 48 -3.60 11.75 -1.81
CA THR A 48 -2.21 12.07 -2.17
C THR A 48 -1.21 11.22 -1.38
N GLY A 49 0.08 11.37 -1.68
CA GLY A 49 1.15 10.80 -0.88
C GLY A 49 1.77 9.53 -1.46
N VAL A 50 2.38 8.76 -0.61
CA VAL A 50 3.25 7.63 -0.95
C VAL A 50 2.54 6.59 -1.80
N LEU A 51 3.00 6.41 -3.03
CA LEU A 51 2.59 5.35 -3.95
C LEU A 51 3.84 4.57 -4.39
N PRO A 52 4.13 3.42 -3.77
CA PRO A 52 5.24 2.58 -4.21
C PRO A 52 5.03 2.09 -5.64
N ILE A 53 5.96 2.42 -6.52
CA ILE A 53 5.96 1.97 -7.92
C ILE A 53 7.03 0.90 -8.07
N CYS A 54 6.62 -0.26 -8.57
CA CYS A 54 7.47 -1.42 -8.78
C CYS A 54 7.83 -1.53 -10.27
N ILE A 55 9.11 -1.60 -10.60
CA ILE A 55 9.62 -1.64 -11.98
C ILE A 55 10.36 -2.96 -12.22
N GLY A 56 10.20 -3.54 -13.40
CA GLY A 56 10.91 -4.76 -13.80
C GLY A 56 10.58 -5.95 -12.89
N ARG A 57 11.60 -6.62 -12.37
CA ARG A 57 11.45 -7.78 -11.49
C ARG A 57 10.87 -7.43 -10.12
N ALA A 58 11.01 -6.19 -9.65
CA ALA A 58 10.41 -5.73 -8.41
C ALA A 58 8.87 -5.87 -8.39
N THR A 59 8.20 -5.94 -9.56
CA THR A 59 6.75 -6.20 -9.64
C THR A 59 6.33 -7.55 -9.03
N ARG A 60 7.27 -8.48 -8.83
CA ARG A 60 7.03 -9.74 -8.14
C ARG A 60 6.77 -9.57 -6.64
N PHE A 61 7.11 -8.40 -6.08
CA PHE A 61 7.00 -8.09 -4.65
C PHE A 61 5.92 -7.03 -4.35
N ILE A 62 5.01 -6.75 -5.29
CA ILE A 62 3.91 -5.79 -5.12
C ILE A 62 3.06 -6.12 -3.88
N ASP A 63 2.79 -7.39 -3.63
CA ASP A 63 2.02 -7.88 -2.49
C ASP A 63 2.63 -7.51 -1.13
N ARG A 64 3.97 -7.36 -1.02
CA ARG A 64 4.62 -6.90 0.20
C ARG A 64 4.15 -5.49 0.61
N PHE A 65 3.98 -4.59 -0.36
CA PHE A 65 3.43 -3.26 -0.11
C PHE A 65 1.92 -3.29 0.11
N VAL A 66 1.20 -4.11 -0.67
CA VAL A 66 -0.26 -4.24 -0.54
C VAL A 66 -0.62 -4.76 0.85
N GLN A 67 0.11 -5.74 1.37
CA GLN A 67 -0.12 -6.32 2.69
C GLN A 67 0.56 -5.56 3.83
N GLY A 68 1.59 -4.76 3.55
CA GLY A 68 2.34 -4.00 4.53
C GLY A 68 1.50 -2.95 5.27
N ARG A 69 2.03 -2.44 6.39
CA ARG A 69 1.42 -1.33 7.16
C ARG A 69 1.41 -0.03 6.36
N LYS A 70 0.39 0.79 6.57
CA LYS A 70 0.22 2.13 6.00
C LYS A 70 -0.07 3.11 7.11
N VAL A 71 0.40 4.34 6.92
CA VAL A 71 0.03 5.48 7.75
C VAL A 71 -0.67 6.51 6.88
N TYR A 72 -1.79 6.99 7.38
CA TYR A 72 -2.58 8.04 6.72
C TYR A 72 -2.76 9.24 7.64
N GLU A 73 -2.79 10.41 7.04
CA GLU A 73 -3.28 11.65 7.60
C GLU A 73 -4.62 11.93 6.93
N ALA A 74 -5.69 11.95 7.72
CA ALA A 74 -7.07 12.02 7.24
C ALA A 74 -7.77 13.22 7.86
N THR A 75 -8.45 14.02 7.04
CA THR A 75 -9.33 15.08 7.49
C THR A 75 -10.77 14.61 7.37
N ALA A 76 -11.48 14.47 8.47
CA ALA A 76 -12.90 14.16 8.52
C ALA A 76 -13.71 15.44 8.74
N THR A 77 -14.88 15.55 8.09
CA THR A 77 -15.82 16.67 8.28
C THR A 77 -17.14 16.11 8.77
N PHE A 78 -17.57 16.54 9.97
CA PHE A 78 -18.87 16.20 10.54
C PHE A 78 -20.00 17.09 10.02
N GLY A 79 -21.24 16.65 10.20
CA GLY A 79 -22.45 17.37 9.81
C GLY A 79 -22.93 17.09 8.39
N THR A 80 -22.18 16.33 7.59
CA THR A 80 -22.57 15.99 6.21
C THR A 80 -22.05 14.60 5.85
N SER A 81 -22.88 13.77 5.22
CA SER A 81 -22.44 12.54 4.57
C SER A 81 -22.66 12.56 3.06
N THR A 82 -21.90 11.75 2.32
CA THR A 82 -21.95 11.65 0.86
C THR A 82 -22.08 10.18 0.43
N ASP A 83 -22.52 9.95 -0.80
CA ASP A 83 -22.68 8.61 -1.38
C ASP A 83 -21.35 7.89 -1.64
N THR A 84 -20.22 8.62 -1.67
CA THR A 84 -18.86 8.07 -1.79
C THR A 84 -18.13 7.94 -0.46
N TYR A 85 -18.68 8.50 0.63
CA TYR A 85 -18.06 8.68 1.94
C TYR A 85 -16.84 9.62 1.92
N ASP A 86 -16.63 10.37 0.84
CA ASP A 86 -15.63 11.43 0.69
C ASP A 86 -16.22 12.69 0.07
N ALA A 87 -15.44 13.76 0.02
CA ALA A 87 -15.90 15.08 -0.45
C ALA A 87 -16.28 15.13 -1.95
N SER A 88 -15.92 14.11 -2.74
CA SER A 88 -16.23 14.05 -4.18
C SER A 88 -17.67 13.60 -4.47
N GLY A 89 -18.34 13.02 -3.50
CA GLY A 89 -19.69 12.48 -3.63
C GLY A 89 -20.81 13.51 -3.49
N ARG A 90 -22.03 13.06 -3.84
CA ARG A 90 -23.25 13.85 -3.61
C ARG A 90 -23.66 13.74 -2.15
N VAL A 91 -24.08 14.85 -1.56
CA VAL A 91 -24.61 14.89 -0.19
C VAL A 91 -25.85 14.00 -0.09
N THR A 92 -25.82 13.07 0.85
CA THR A 92 -26.93 12.13 1.14
C THR A 92 -27.68 12.47 2.42
N ALA A 93 -27.00 13.02 3.43
CA ALA A 93 -27.60 13.45 4.67
C ALA A 93 -26.84 14.63 5.29
N LYS A 94 -27.53 15.39 6.12
CA LYS A 94 -26.96 16.44 6.96
C LYS A 94 -27.43 16.28 8.40
N SER A 95 -26.58 16.66 9.35
CA SER A 95 -26.85 16.68 10.79
C SER A 95 -26.21 17.92 11.43
N ASP A 96 -26.64 18.26 12.64
CA ASP A 96 -25.99 19.30 13.42
C ASP A 96 -24.75 18.72 14.11
N ALA A 97 -23.57 19.26 13.78
CA ALA A 97 -22.29 18.87 14.37
C ALA A 97 -21.95 19.67 15.63
N SER A 98 -22.78 20.63 16.08
CA SER A 98 -22.50 21.50 17.23
C SER A 98 -22.32 20.74 18.54
N THR A 99 -22.90 19.54 18.65
CA THR A 99 -22.81 18.67 19.84
C THR A 99 -21.58 17.79 19.85
N ILE A 100 -20.82 17.73 18.74
CA ILE A 100 -19.60 16.93 18.65
C ILE A 100 -18.46 17.71 19.32
N THR A 101 -17.90 17.14 20.36
CA THR A 101 -16.73 17.66 21.07
C THR A 101 -15.55 16.71 20.95
N ARG A 102 -14.36 17.20 21.26
CA ARG A 102 -13.15 16.37 21.26
C ARG A 102 -13.28 15.17 22.19
N GLU A 103 -13.82 15.37 23.38
CA GLU A 103 -13.99 14.33 24.41
C GLU A 103 -14.94 13.22 23.93
N VAL A 104 -16.04 13.59 23.24
CA VAL A 104 -16.98 12.63 22.67
C VAL A 104 -16.32 11.79 21.57
N ILE A 105 -15.49 12.41 20.73
CA ILE A 105 -14.71 11.70 19.71
C ILE A 105 -13.72 10.77 20.37
N GLU A 106 -12.90 11.25 21.32
CA GLU A 106 -11.89 10.45 22.04
C GLU A 106 -12.50 9.23 22.73
N ALA A 107 -13.70 9.35 23.29
CA ALA A 107 -14.42 8.24 23.91
C ALA A 107 -14.87 7.17 22.91
N ALA A 108 -15.09 7.52 21.63
CA ALA A 108 -15.51 6.58 20.59
C ALA A 108 -14.33 5.87 19.90
N LEU A 109 -13.14 6.48 19.84
CA LEU A 109 -11.99 5.94 19.09
C LEU A 109 -11.59 4.51 19.47
N PRO A 110 -11.64 4.07 20.74
CA PRO A 110 -11.32 2.69 21.11
C PRO A 110 -12.12 1.62 20.34
N GLY A 111 -13.36 1.94 19.92
CA GLY A 111 -14.18 1.05 19.10
C GLY A 111 -13.69 0.88 17.65
N PHE A 112 -12.72 1.69 17.23
CA PHE A 112 -12.14 1.67 15.89
C PHE A 112 -10.66 1.19 15.89
N MET A 113 -10.21 0.60 17.01
CA MET A 113 -8.86 0.10 17.20
C MET A 113 -8.80 -1.43 17.21
N GLY A 114 -7.65 -1.99 16.86
CA GLY A 114 -7.46 -3.45 16.79
C GLY A 114 -8.05 -4.04 15.51
N GLU A 115 -8.56 -5.25 15.60
CA GLU A 115 -9.27 -5.92 14.51
C GLU A 115 -10.72 -5.42 14.47
N ILE A 116 -11.05 -4.71 13.38
CA ILE A 116 -12.39 -4.13 13.20
C ILE A 116 -13.03 -4.64 11.92
N SER A 117 -14.36 -4.72 11.93
CA SER A 117 -15.16 -5.11 10.77
C SER A 117 -15.58 -3.88 9.98
N GLN A 118 -15.16 -3.77 8.71
CA GLN A 118 -15.51 -2.66 7.83
C GLN A 118 -16.36 -3.11 6.65
N ILE A 119 -17.43 -2.37 6.33
CA ILE A 119 -18.13 -2.51 5.04
C ILE A 119 -17.38 -1.63 4.03
N PRO A 120 -16.79 -2.22 2.96
CA PRO A 120 -16.08 -1.44 1.94
C PRO A 120 -17.04 -0.47 1.24
N PRO A 121 -16.58 0.76 0.86
CA PRO A 121 -17.45 1.69 0.15
C PRO A 121 -17.78 1.15 -1.25
N MET A 122 -18.95 1.56 -1.81
CA MET A 122 -19.36 1.19 -3.18
C MET A 122 -18.33 1.62 -4.23
N TYR A 123 -17.68 2.77 -4.01
CA TYR A 123 -16.61 3.27 -4.86
C TYR A 123 -15.26 2.65 -4.49
N SER A 124 -15.14 1.31 -4.63
CA SER A 124 -13.91 0.57 -4.36
C SER A 124 -13.48 -0.33 -5.53
N ALA A 125 -12.22 -0.79 -5.51
CA ALA A 125 -11.66 -1.68 -6.51
C ALA A 125 -12.03 -3.15 -6.30
N ILE A 126 -12.78 -3.47 -5.26
CA ILE A 126 -13.24 -4.84 -4.94
C ILE A 126 -14.10 -5.36 -6.08
N LYS A 127 -13.93 -6.65 -6.39
CA LYS A 127 -14.76 -7.36 -7.37
C LYS A 127 -15.84 -8.19 -6.66
N VAL A 128 -17.08 -8.03 -7.09
CA VAL A 128 -18.20 -8.89 -6.72
C VAL A 128 -18.72 -9.52 -7.99
N LYS A 129 -18.79 -10.84 -8.04
CA LYS A 129 -19.17 -11.62 -9.24
C LYS A 129 -18.39 -11.21 -10.50
N GLY A 130 -17.08 -10.90 -10.33
CA GLY A 130 -16.18 -10.53 -11.43
C GLY A 130 -16.21 -9.05 -11.86
N VAL A 131 -17.20 -8.26 -11.39
CA VAL A 131 -17.34 -6.83 -11.71
C VAL A 131 -16.82 -5.98 -10.54
N ARG A 132 -16.05 -4.91 -10.83
CA ARG A 132 -15.57 -3.99 -9.79
C ARG A 132 -16.70 -3.13 -9.25
N LEU A 133 -16.77 -2.95 -7.92
CA LEU A 133 -17.84 -2.20 -7.24
C LEU A 133 -17.98 -0.77 -7.78
N TYR A 134 -16.89 -0.04 -8.02
CA TYR A 134 -16.95 1.32 -8.54
C TYR A 134 -17.63 1.43 -9.92
N LYS A 135 -17.64 0.35 -10.74
CA LYS A 135 -18.36 0.35 -12.02
C LYS A 135 -19.87 0.29 -11.78
N LEU A 136 -20.31 -0.59 -10.87
CA LEU A 136 -21.72 -0.70 -10.48
C LEU A 136 -22.23 0.59 -9.82
N ALA A 137 -21.40 1.21 -8.95
CA ALA A 137 -21.74 2.49 -8.36
C ALA A 137 -21.96 3.60 -9.39
N ARG A 138 -21.11 3.69 -10.43
CA ARG A 138 -21.29 4.65 -11.53
C ARG A 138 -22.53 4.39 -12.37
N GLU A 139 -23.03 3.16 -12.41
CA GLU A 139 -24.30 2.80 -13.04
C GLU A 139 -25.50 3.03 -12.12
N GLY A 140 -25.31 3.60 -10.92
CA GLY A 140 -26.33 3.83 -9.92
C GLY A 140 -26.84 2.54 -9.24
N LYS A 141 -26.12 1.43 -9.38
CA LYS A 141 -26.44 0.15 -8.76
C LYS A 141 -25.78 0.05 -7.41
N GLU A 142 -26.57 -0.08 -6.36
CA GLU A 142 -26.10 -0.43 -5.02
C GLU A 142 -26.26 -1.94 -4.81
N ILE A 143 -25.21 -2.57 -4.28
CA ILE A 143 -25.24 -3.99 -3.93
C ILE A 143 -24.80 -4.17 -2.48
N GLU A 144 -25.31 -5.21 -1.85
CA GLU A 144 -24.87 -5.65 -0.53
C GLU A 144 -23.37 -6.02 -0.58
N ARG A 145 -22.64 -5.61 0.44
CA ARG A 145 -21.20 -5.81 0.55
C ARG A 145 -20.92 -6.55 1.85
N GLU A 146 -20.18 -7.64 1.74
CA GLU A 146 -19.71 -8.39 2.89
C GLU A 146 -18.75 -7.55 3.73
N PRO A 147 -18.92 -7.48 5.05
CA PRO A 147 -17.93 -6.90 5.94
C PRO A 147 -16.57 -7.59 5.81
N ARG A 148 -15.50 -6.87 6.09
CA ARG A 148 -14.12 -7.40 6.05
C ARG A 148 -13.38 -7.00 7.29
N GLU A 149 -12.69 -7.97 7.88
CA GLU A 149 -11.81 -7.73 9.01
C GLU A 149 -10.55 -6.98 8.53
N VAL A 150 -10.26 -5.89 9.20
CA VAL A 150 -9.08 -5.05 8.95
C VAL A 150 -8.42 -4.68 10.27
N MET A 151 -7.11 -4.52 10.26
CA MET A 151 -6.36 -4.18 11.46
C MET A 151 -6.08 -2.68 11.50
N VAL A 152 -6.40 -2.02 12.62
CA VAL A 152 -6.02 -0.65 12.96
C VAL A 152 -5.04 -0.70 14.13
N TYR A 153 -3.80 -0.32 13.86
CA TYR A 153 -2.71 -0.36 14.85
C TYR A 153 -2.63 0.92 15.67
N GLY A 154 -3.08 2.04 15.11
CA GLY A 154 -3.08 3.37 15.75
C GLY A 154 -4.13 4.27 15.13
N LEU A 155 -4.79 5.05 15.98
CA LEU A 155 -5.80 6.04 15.58
C LEU A 155 -5.74 7.21 16.56
N ASP A 156 -5.07 8.30 16.14
CA ASP A 156 -4.76 9.44 16.98
C ASP A 156 -5.43 10.70 16.43
N ILE A 157 -6.01 11.52 17.32
CA ILE A 157 -6.47 12.86 16.97
C ILE A 157 -5.26 13.80 16.92
N THR A 158 -4.98 14.36 15.75
CA THR A 158 -3.91 15.35 15.58
C THR A 158 -4.44 16.79 15.74
N SER A 159 -5.68 17.04 15.33
CA SER A 159 -6.36 18.35 15.52
C SER A 159 -7.88 18.17 15.57
N TRP A 160 -8.56 19.04 16.32
CA TRP A 160 -10.00 19.20 16.31
C TRP A 160 -10.37 20.69 16.26
N ASP A 161 -11.01 21.09 15.18
CA ASP A 161 -11.61 22.42 15.00
C ASP A 161 -12.97 22.25 14.33
N SER A 162 -14.02 22.25 15.17
CA SER A 162 -15.40 21.89 14.75
C SER A 162 -15.82 22.64 13.49
N PRO A 163 -16.34 21.95 12.46
CA PRO A 163 -16.69 20.52 12.42
C PRO A 163 -15.58 19.60 11.86
N THR A 164 -14.33 20.02 11.84
CA THR A 164 -13.20 19.34 11.18
C THR A 164 -12.33 18.60 12.19
N LEU A 165 -12.10 17.31 11.93
CA LEU A 165 -11.24 16.43 12.71
C LEU A 165 -10.06 15.98 11.85
N GLU A 166 -8.84 16.13 12.36
CA GLU A 166 -7.66 15.56 11.75
C GLU A 166 -7.20 14.33 12.53
N LEU A 167 -6.97 13.23 11.80
CA LEU A 167 -6.59 11.93 12.33
C LEU A 167 -5.29 11.45 11.70
N ARG A 168 -4.44 10.85 12.53
CA ARG A 168 -3.36 9.97 12.08
C ARG A 168 -3.81 8.53 12.28
N ILE A 169 -3.77 7.73 11.20
CA ILE A 169 -4.27 6.36 11.18
C ILE A 169 -3.15 5.42 10.76
N GLU A 170 -2.80 4.45 11.60
CA GLU A 170 -1.89 3.36 11.23
C GLU A 170 -2.69 2.06 11.08
N CYS A 171 -2.63 1.43 9.89
CA CYS A 171 -3.49 0.29 9.57
C CYS A 171 -2.82 -0.76 8.68
N GLY A 172 -3.48 -1.92 8.61
CA GLY A 172 -3.11 -3.04 7.74
C GLY A 172 -3.68 -2.92 6.32
N SER A 173 -3.66 -4.06 5.62
CA SER A 173 -4.24 -4.18 4.29
C SER A 173 -5.77 -4.16 4.31
N GLY A 174 -6.37 -3.74 3.20
CA GLY A 174 -7.84 -3.77 3.05
C GLY A 174 -8.59 -2.63 3.74
N PHE A 175 -7.91 -1.82 4.56
CA PHE A 175 -8.50 -0.70 5.28
C PHE A 175 -8.98 0.43 4.35
N TYR A 176 -10.13 1.02 4.70
CA TYR A 176 -10.73 2.17 4.02
C TYR A 176 -10.92 3.33 5.00
N ALA A 177 -10.11 4.39 4.85
CA ALA A 177 -10.26 5.61 5.66
C ALA A 177 -11.65 6.25 5.53
N ARG A 178 -12.26 6.16 4.35
CA ARG A 178 -13.63 6.63 4.08
C ARG A 178 -14.66 5.92 4.95
N SER A 179 -14.57 4.59 5.08
CA SER A 179 -15.48 3.83 5.94
C SER A 179 -15.30 4.20 7.40
N VAL A 180 -14.07 4.29 7.93
CA VAL A 180 -13.85 4.68 9.34
C VAL A 180 -14.44 6.06 9.64
N VAL A 181 -14.25 7.05 8.77
CA VAL A 181 -14.80 8.39 8.98
C VAL A 181 -16.32 8.37 8.96
N HIS A 182 -16.92 7.64 8.01
CA HIS A 182 -18.36 7.48 7.94
C HIS A 182 -18.92 6.78 9.19
N ASP A 183 -18.33 5.66 9.57
CA ASP A 183 -18.76 4.82 10.71
C ASP A 183 -18.56 5.56 12.04
N LEU A 184 -17.49 6.36 12.18
CA LEU A 184 -17.28 7.25 13.34
C LEU A 184 -18.42 8.30 13.45
N GLY A 185 -18.81 8.90 12.32
CA GLY A 185 -19.98 9.77 12.28
C GLY A 185 -21.22 9.08 12.80
N GLN A 186 -21.51 7.86 12.31
CA GLN A 186 -22.68 7.07 12.75
C GLN A 186 -22.61 6.70 14.23
N ALA A 187 -21.44 6.28 14.74
CA ALA A 187 -21.25 5.94 16.14
C ALA A 187 -21.52 7.11 17.09
N LEU A 188 -21.30 8.33 16.62
CA LEU A 188 -21.56 9.58 17.34
C LEU A 188 -22.97 10.12 17.11
N GLY A 189 -23.86 9.36 16.45
CA GLY A 189 -25.23 9.83 16.12
C GLY A 189 -25.23 11.01 15.14
N ASN A 190 -24.17 11.16 14.35
CA ASN A 190 -23.95 12.27 13.42
C ASN A 190 -23.62 11.74 12.02
N THR A 191 -23.47 12.64 11.07
CA THR A 191 -22.97 12.32 9.72
C THR A 191 -21.56 12.85 9.56
N ALA A 192 -20.71 12.08 8.85
CA ALA A 192 -19.36 12.51 8.51
C ALA A 192 -18.93 12.00 7.13
N HIS A 193 -17.98 12.69 6.52
CA HIS A 193 -17.30 12.25 5.30
C HIS A 193 -15.81 12.60 5.35
N LEU A 194 -15.02 11.85 4.59
CA LEU A 194 -13.60 12.11 4.42
C LEU A 194 -13.39 13.34 3.52
N GLY A 195 -12.74 14.36 4.03
CA GLY A 195 -12.40 15.59 3.28
C GLY A 195 -11.10 15.41 2.51
N LYS A 196 -10.01 15.12 3.22
CA LYS A 196 -8.66 14.97 2.65
C LYS A 196 -8.01 13.69 3.15
N LEU A 197 -7.19 13.08 2.29
CA LEU A 197 -6.42 11.89 2.66
C LEU A 197 -5.00 11.98 2.08
N ILE A 198 -4.03 11.85 2.97
CA ILE A 198 -2.61 11.77 2.60
C ILE A 198 -2.09 10.44 3.11
N ARG A 199 -1.53 9.60 2.25
CA ARG A 199 -0.80 8.42 2.69
C ARG A 199 0.65 8.81 2.96
N SER A 200 1.00 8.99 4.23
CA SER A 200 2.31 9.45 4.64
C SER A 200 3.35 8.34 4.70
N GLN A 201 2.91 7.05 4.78
CA GLN A 201 3.85 5.93 4.80
C GLN A 201 3.24 4.64 4.23
N VAL A 202 4.07 3.84 3.56
CA VAL A 202 3.81 2.44 3.15
C VAL A 202 5.05 1.60 3.44
N GLY A 203 4.99 0.73 4.44
CA GLY A 203 6.15 -0.02 4.89
C GLY A 203 7.30 0.92 5.23
N ARG A 204 8.43 0.80 4.52
CA ARG A 204 9.61 1.65 4.72
C ARG A 204 9.59 2.97 3.94
N PHE A 205 8.66 3.15 3.03
CA PHE A 205 8.57 4.35 2.21
C PHE A 205 7.79 5.44 2.93
N ALA A 206 8.46 6.57 3.19
CA ALA A 206 7.89 7.75 3.84
C ALA A 206 7.69 8.88 2.81
N LEU A 207 6.71 9.76 3.08
CA LEU A 207 6.37 10.89 2.20
C LEU A 207 7.53 11.88 2.06
N GLY A 208 8.29 12.11 3.14
CA GLY A 208 9.44 13.04 3.11
C GLY A 208 10.58 12.61 2.16
N GLU A 209 10.60 11.33 1.75
CA GLU A 209 11.58 10.77 0.82
C GLU A 209 10.96 10.50 -0.57
N ALA A 210 9.68 10.84 -0.76
CA ALA A 210 8.99 10.54 -2.00
C ALA A 210 9.30 11.55 -3.10
N VAL A 211 9.49 11.04 -4.30
CA VAL A 211 9.77 11.83 -5.51
C VAL A 211 8.45 12.26 -6.15
N THR A 212 8.36 13.51 -6.60
CA THR A 212 7.23 13.99 -7.41
C THR A 212 7.33 13.50 -8.84
N LEU A 213 6.22 13.56 -9.59
CA LEU A 213 6.23 13.21 -11.02
C LEU A 213 7.07 14.17 -11.84
N GLU A 214 7.09 15.43 -11.45
CA GLU A 214 7.93 16.50 -12.04
C GLU A 214 9.41 16.20 -11.78
N GLY A 215 9.81 15.86 -10.57
CA GLY A 215 11.18 15.49 -10.22
C GLY A 215 11.64 14.23 -10.98
N LEU A 216 10.75 13.24 -11.17
CA LEU A 216 11.06 12.08 -12.00
C LEU A 216 11.23 12.46 -13.48
N GLU A 217 10.42 13.40 -14.00
CA GLU A 217 10.55 13.87 -15.37
C GLU A 217 11.88 14.61 -15.60
N GLU A 218 12.29 15.46 -14.66
CA GLU A 218 13.57 16.17 -14.70
C GLU A 218 14.74 15.19 -14.70
N SER A 219 14.74 14.22 -13.77
CA SER A 219 15.79 13.20 -13.69
C SER A 219 15.81 12.30 -14.93
N THR A 220 14.66 12.02 -15.53
CA THR A 220 14.61 11.27 -16.80
C THR A 220 15.24 12.06 -17.95
N LYS A 221 15.02 13.38 -18.01
CA LYS A 221 15.67 14.27 -18.99
C LYS A 221 17.18 14.37 -18.79
N ALA A 222 17.62 14.34 -17.53
CA ALA A 222 19.04 14.31 -17.16
C ALA A 222 19.70 12.94 -17.44
N GLY A 223 18.92 11.87 -17.57
CA GLY A 223 19.40 10.51 -17.82
C GLY A 223 19.86 9.78 -16.56
N ASP A 224 19.46 10.22 -15.37
CA ASP A 224 19.90 9.68 -14.08
C ASP A 224 18.78 9.14 -13.19
N TRP A 225 17.54 9.02 -13.69
CA TRP A 225 16.37 8.58 -12.94
C TRP A 225 16.56 7.21 -12.24
N GLU A 226 17.45 6.36 -12.73
CA GLU A 226 17.74 5.06 -12.12
C GLU A 226 18.38 5.21 -10.73
N GLN A 227 18.98 6.35 -10.43
CA GLN A 227 19.53 6.66 -9.10
C GLN A 227 18.42 6.88 -8.04
N MET A 228 17.19 7.14 -8.48
CA MET A 228 16.02 7.23 -7.58
C MET A 228 15.44 5.86 -7.20
N LEU A 229 15.95 4.77 -7.79
CA LEU A 229 15.45 3.44 -7.52
C LEU A 229 15.96 2.91 -6.18
N HIS A 230 15.03 2.48 -5.37
CA HIS A 230 15.34 1.62 -4.23
C HIS A 230 15.57 0.18 -4.73
N PRO A 231 16.55 -0.54 -4.17
CA PRO A 231 16.81 -1.94 -4.50
C PRO A 231 15.60 -2.85 -4.27
N ILE A 232 15.57 -3.99 -4.98
CA ILE A 232 14.44 -4.95 -4.90
C ILE A 232 14.27 -5.51 -3.48
N ASP A 233 15.36 -5.68 -2.74
CA ASP A 233 15.33 -6.20 -1.36
C ASP A 233 14.79 -5.19 -0.33
N THR A 234 14.61 -3.90 -0.68
CA THR A 234 13.98 -2.90 0.19
C THR A 234 12.62 -3.37 0.73
N ALA A 235 11.85 -4.12 -0.07
CA ALA A 235 10.56 -4.68 0.34
C ALA A 235 10.68 -5.91 1.25
N LEU A 236 11.90 -6.39 1.52
CA LEU A 236 12.18 -7.65 2.21
C LEU A 236 13.12 -7.47 3.42
N LEU A 237 13.52 -6.23 3.75
CA LEU A 237 14.54 -5.97 4.78
C LEU A 237 14.12 -6.35 6.20
N ASP A 238 12.85 -6.67 6.41
CA ASP A 238 12.30 -7.25 7.63
C ASP A 238 12.60 -8.76 7.78
N LEU A 239 12.99 -9.43 6.70
CA LEU A 239 13.30 -10.86 6.68
C LEU A 239 14.79 -11.09 6.96
N PRO A 240 15.17 -12.23 7.58
CA PRO A 240 16.55 -12.64 7.70
C PRO A 240 17.17 -12.91 6.32
N ALA A 241 18.51 -12.89 6.26
CA ALA A 241 19.27 -13.08 5.04
C ALA A 241 20.20 -14.29 5.13
N VAL A 242 20.37 -14.99 4.02
CA VAL A 242 21.38 -16.06 3.83
C VAL A 242 22.25 -15.74 2.63
N VAL A 243 23.53 -16.04 2.73
CA VAL A 243 24.45 -15.96 1.59
C VAL A 243 24.71 -17.39 1.12
N VAL A 244 24.43 -17.66 -0.14
CA VAL A 244 24.57 -18.99 -0.75
C VAL A 244 25.87 -19.10 -1.55
N ASP A 245 26.35 -20.34 -1.70
CA ASP A 245 27.48 -20.64 -2.56
C ASP A 245 27.05 -20.77 -4.04
N PRO A 246 28.00 -20.86 -5.01
CA PRO A 246 27.68 -20.95 -6.43
C PRO A 246 26.84 -22.17 -6.82
N PHE A 247 27.00 -23.32 -6.14
CA PHE A 247 26.21 -24.52 -6.41
C PHE A 247 24.76 -24.35 -5.94
N GLN A 248 24.58 -23.73 -4.77
CA GLN A 248 23.27 -23.39 -4.24
C GLN A 248 22.59 -22.30 -5.11
N GLU A 249 23.36 -21.29 -5.59
CA GLU A 249 22.85 -20.27 -6.52
C GLU A 249 22.32 -20.91 -7.80
N GLU A 250 23.05 -21.83 -8.39
CA GLU A 250 22.63 -22.57 -9.58
C GLU A 250 21.37 -23.40 -9.30
N ALA A 251 21.34 -24.15 -8.18
CA ALA A 251 20.18 -24.93 -7.77
C ALA A 251 18.92 -24.05 -7.61
N ILE A 252 19.04 -22.91 -6.95
CA ILE A 252 17.96 -21.93 -6.81
C ILE A 252 17.51 -21.40 -8.18
N GLY A 253 18.45 -21.14 -9.10
CA GLY A 253 18.15 -20.72 -10.47
C GLY A 253 17.23 -21.68 -11.21
N PHE A 254 17.37 -22.98 -10.94
CA PHE A 254 16.49 -24.04 -11.45
C PHE A 254 15.25 -24.31 -10.58
N GLY A 255 14.99 -23.52 -9.56
CA GLY A 255 13.85 -23.69 -8.66
C GLY A 255 14.01 -24.85 -7.68
N LYS A 256 15.23 -25.36 -7.45
CA LYS A 256 15.50 -26.45 -6.51
C LYS A 256 15.69 -25.93 -5.09
N SER A 257 15.29 -26.74 -4.11
CA SER A 257 15.52 -26.49 -2.69
C SER A 257 17.00 -26.63 -2.35
N ILE A 258 17.44 -25.93 -1.31
CA ILE A 258 18.78 -26.01 -0.78
C ILE A 258 18.74 -26.30 0.74
N GLN A 259 19.81 -26.88 1.28
CA GLN A 259 19.97 -27.00 2.73
C GLN A 259 20.40 -25.65 3.31
N PRO A 260 19.79 -25.19 4.45
CA PRO A 260 20.28 -24.02 5.15
C PRO A 260 21.72 -24.28 5.61
N GLY A 261 22.64 -23.36 5.29
CA GLY A 261 24.00 -23.45 5.81
C GLY A 261 24.02 -23.22 7.33
N SER A 262 25.06 -23.69 8.01
CA SER A 262 25.23 -23.60 9.48
C SER A 262 25.19 -22.20 10.09
N ARG A 263 25.13 -21.14 9.27
CA ARG A 263 25.02 -19.73 9.66
C ARG A 263 23.66 -19.11 9.35
N ALA A 264 22.73 -19.88 8.77
CA ALA A 264 21.37 -19.38 8.57
C ALA A 264 20.65 -19.42 9.91
N SER A 265 20.63 -18.33 10.67
CA SER A 265 19.67 -18.11 11.77
C SER A 265 18.26 -18.01 11.18
N ALA A 266 17.82 -19.10 10.50
CA ALA A 266 16.44 -19.27 10.07
C ALA A 266 15.54 -19.68 11.25
N ASN A 267 16.06 -19.53 12.49
CA ASN A 267 15.33 -19.84 13.69
C ASN A 267 14.05 -19.03 13.71
N ASP A 268 12.93 -19.66 13.42
CA ASP A 268 11.54 -19.17 13.44
C ASP A 268 11.05 -18.30 12.26
N ALA A 269 11.89 -17.90 11.31
CA ALA A 269 11.40 -17.13 10.16
C ALA A 269 10.91 -18.07 9.05
N SER A 270 9.62 -17.94 8.69
CA SER A 270 9.04 -18.69 7.56
C SER A 270 9.65 -18.35 6.21
N GLN A 271 10.24 -17.15 6.07
CA GLN A 271 10.86 -16.68 4.83
C GLN A 271 12.23 -16.03 5.07
N VAL A 272 13.15 -16.21 4.10
CA VAL A 272 14.49 -15.63 4.13
C VAL A 272 14.88 -15.07 2.75
N ARG A 273 15.75 -14.06 2.76
CA ARG A 273 16.36 -13.48 1.55
C ARG A 273 17.63 -14.26 1.20
N ALA A 274 17.74 -14.75 -0.01
CA ALA A 274 18.95 -15.40 -0.48
C ALA A 274 19.79 -14.44 -1.32
N TYR A 275 21.06 -14.28 -0.95
CA TYR A 275 22.04 -13.48 -1.68
C TYR A 275 23.17 -14.37 -2.21
N ASN A 276 23.69 -14.04 -3.40
CA ASN A 276 24.93 -14.64 -3.84
C ASN A 276 26.16 -13.98 -3.15
N ARG A 277 27.35 -14.51 -3.42
CA ARG A 277 28.60 -13.97 -2.85
C ARG A 277 28.96 -12.57 -3.32
N LYS A 278 28.30 -12.05 -4.37
CA LYS A 278 28.45 -10.66 -4.85
C LYS A 278 27.52 -9.68 -4.14
N GLY A 279 26.67 -10.19 -3.23
CA GLY A 279 25.66 -9.39 -2.52
C GLY A 279 24.41 -9.09 -3.35
N GLU A 280 24.17 -9.81 -4.42
CA GLU A 280 22.97 -9.67 -5.24
C GLU A 280 21.84 -10.54 -4.68
N LEU A 281 20.65 -9.98 -4.51
CA LEU A 281 19.44 -10.74 -4.14
C LEU A 281 19.06 -11.68 -5.29
N ILE A 282 19.10 -12.98 -5.05
CA ILE A 282 18.82 -14.01 -6.05
C ILE A 282 17.44 -14.66 -5.88
N ALA A 283 16.94 -14.74 -4.64
CA ALA A 283 15.63 -15.32 -4.38
C ALA A 283 15.04 -14.87 -3.04
N LEU A 284 13.72 -14.95 -2.94
CA LEU A 284 12.99 -15.12 -1.70
C LEU A 284 12.76 -16.62 -1.51
N MET A 285 13.15 -17.14 -0.35
CA MET A 285 13.05 -18.54 0.02
C MET A 285 12.05 -18.71 1.17
N GLU A 286 11.44 -19.87 1.27
CA GLU A 286 10.60 -20.30 2.38
C GLU A 286 11.24 -21.48 3.10
N HIS A 287 11.31 -21.44 4.42
CA HIS A 287 11.85 -22.52 5.24
C HIS A 287 10.79 -23.60 5.45
N ASP A 288 11.14 -24.83 5.09
CA ASP A 288 10.39 -26.03 5.43
C ASP A 288 10.98 -26.61 6.73
N PRO A 289 10.30 -26.49 7.88
CA PRO A 289 10.85 -26.94 9.15
C PRO A 289 10.86 -28.48 9.30
N ILE A 290 10.11 -29.23 8.46
CA ILE A 290 10.06 -30.69 8.50
C ILE A 290 11.28 -31.28 7.81
N LEU A 291 11.62 -30.76 6.63
CA LEU A 291 12.73 -31.23 5.81
C LEU A 291 14.02 -30.44 6.08
N ASP A 292 13.97 -29.41 6.91
CA ASP A 292 15.05 -28.45 7.17
C ASP A 292 15.70 -27.96 5.86
N GLN A 293 14.89 -27.43 4.95
CA GLN A 293 15.34 -26.92 3.65
C GLN A 293 14.71 -25.57 3.34
N LEU A 294 15.40 -24.82 2.46
CA LEU A 294 14.91 -23.56 1.91
C LEU A 294 14.38 -23.81 0.50
N ASN A 295 13.09 -23.53 0.31
CA ASN A 295 12.39 -23.68 -0.95
C ASN A 295 12.27 -22.32 -1.66
N PRO A 296 12.66 -22.17 -2.93
CA PRO A 296 12.53 -20.90 -3.63
C PRO A 296 11.06 -20.57 -3.91
N VAL A 297 10.61 -19.43 -3.35
CA VAL A 297 9.27 -18.87 -3.59
C VAL A 297 9.28 -17.95 -4.80
N ARG A 298 10.33 -17.12 -4.90
CA ARG A 298 10.51 -16.16 -6.01
C ARG A 298 11.97 -16.07 -6.40
N VAL A 299 12.33 -16.60 -7.56
CA VAL A 299 13.69 -16.55 -8.11
C VAL A 299 13.86 -15.28 -8.94
N LEU A 300 14.96 -14.56 -8.73
CA LEU A 300 15.30 -13.32 -9.43
C LEU A 300 16.46 -13.49 -10.43
N THR A 301 17.23 -14.57 -10.34
CA THR A 301 18.26 -14.87 -11.33
C THR A 301 17.64 -15.17 -12.71
N THR A 302 18.34 -14.78 -13.76
CA THR A 302 18.13 -15.31 -15.11
C THR A 302 19.06 -16.50 -15.26
N SER A 303 18.51 -17.66 -15.46
CA SER A 303 19.25 -18.77 -16.10
C SER A 303 19.70 -18.34 -17.49
#